data_0d155182dbf9bea1fa680f70ce9e8491
#
_entry.id   0d155182dbf9bea1fa680f70ce9e8491
#
_cell.length_a   1.000
_cell.length_b   1.000
_cell.length_c   1.000
_cell.angle_alpha   90.00
_cell.angle_beta   90.00
_cell.angle_gamma   90.00
#
_symmetry.space_group_name_H-M   'P 1'
#
loop_
_entity.id
_entity.type
_entity.pdbx_description
1 polymer ?
#
loop_
_entity_poly.entity_id
_entity_poly.type
_entity_poly.pdbx_seq_one_letter_code
_entity_poly.pdbx_strand_id
1 'polypeptide(L)'
;MHVRRTPVMALEEKALGIDARIFLKLECLQHTGSFKPRGAFNCILSSTIGEAGVIAASGGNHGAAVAYAAQKLGHRAEIFVPVITPKNKVDRLKNYGAAVTIIGNSYSEALAASKERALETGAVPIHAYDDARVLAGQGTLGMELEEQVRGLDSVLIAVGGGGLIGGVAAWYQDRVRVIGVEPEQAPTLHKSLAAGQAVDVETGGVAADSLGARRVGDLMFPIAQKFVTQSLLVSDEQIIEAQRALWQQLRLVAEPGGATALAAVISGVYKPHPGERTGVVLCGSNADLSKFPA
;
A
#
# COMPACT_ATOMS: atom_id res chain seq x y z
N MET A 1 11.01 -18.57 -1.95
CA MET A 1 10.17 -17.47 -1.45
C MET A 1 10.54 -16.21 -2.23
N HIS A 2 9.57 -15.53 -2.85
CA HIS A 2 9.83 -14.39 -3.76
C HIS A 2 9.76 -13.03 -3.05
N VAL A 3 9.18 -12.98 -1.86
CA VAL A 3 9.10 -11.78 -1.03
C VAL A 3 9.87 -11.95 0.27
N ARG A 4 10.30 -10.84 0.87
CA ARG A 4 10.98 -10.88 2.18
C ARG A 4 9.96 -11.14 3.28
N ARG A 5 10.33 -11.94 4.25
CA ARG A 5 9.67 -11.92 5.55
C ARG A 5 10.15 -10.68 6.29
N THR A 6 9.35 -9.61 6.21
CA THR A 6 9.74 -8.33 6.81
C THR A 6 9.71 -8.39 8.34
N PRO A 7 10.60 -7.69 9.04
CA PRO A 7 10.63 -7.74 10.49
C PRO A 7 9.41 -7.05 11.11
N VAL A 8 9.14 -7.45 12.35
CA VAL A 8 8.27 -6.72 13.27
C VAL A 8 9.16 -6.12 14.37
N MET A 9 8.99 -4.84 14.62
CA MET A 9 9.63 -4.12 15.71
C MET A 9 8.59 -3.89 16.81
N ALA A 10 8.78 -4.50 17.98
CA ALA A 10 8.01 -4.13 19.16
C ALA A 10 8.57 -2.79 19.70
N LEU A 11 7.70 -1.83 19.90
CA LEU A 11 8.11 -0.57 20.53
C LEU A 11 8.26 -0.75 22.03
N GLU A 12 9.26 -0.09 22.59
CA GLU A 12 9.39 0.04 24.06
C GLU A 12 8.23 0.87 24.61
N GLU A 13 7.92 0.68 25.89
CA GLU A 13 6.88 1.49 26.55
C GLU A 13 7.21 2.99 26.43
N LYS A 14 6.21 3.76 26.07
CA LYS A 14 6.28 5.22 25.83
C LYS A 14 7.16 5.65 24.64
N ALA A 15 7.68 4.72 23.83
CA ALA A 15 8.30 5.08 22.58
C ALA A 15 7.31 5.82 21.68
N LEU A 16 7.79 6.82 20.96
CA LEU A 16 6.94 7.71 20.13
C LEU A 16 5.83 8.45 20.92
N GLY A 17 5.97 8.55 22.26
CA GLY A 17 4.94 9.14 23.13
C GLY A 17 3.69 8.27 23.34
N ILE A 18 3.74 7.00 22.94
CA ILE A 18 2.59 6.07 22.96
C ILE A 18 2.68 5.18 24.19
N ASP A 19 1.67 5.26 25.07
CA ASP A 19 1.55 4.36 26.25
C ASP A 19 0.69 3.14 25.89
N ALA A 20 1.21 2.29 25.00
CA ALA A 20 0.56 1.06 24.55
C ALA A 20 1.56 0.07 23.94
N ARG A 21 1.15 -1.19 23.80
CA ARG A 21 1.96 -2.25 23.17
C ARG A 21 1.84 -2.22 21.65
N ILE A 22 2.76 -1.53 20.99
CA ILE A 22 2.77 -1.34 19.53
C ILE A 22 3.79 -2.25 18.86
N PHE A 23 3.38 -2.88 17.77
CA PHE A 23 4.19 -3.74 16.91
C PHE A 23 4.21 -3.17 15.49
N LEU A 24 5.35 -2.59 15.09
CA LEU A 24 5.51 -2.03 13.74
C LEU A 24 5.85 -3.15 12.75
N LYS A 25 5.00 -3.42 11.79
CA LYS A 25 5.29 -4.30 10.66
C LYS A 25 5.99 -3.51 9.55
N LEU A 26 7.27 -3.79 9.32
CA LEU A 26 8.16 -2.97 8.50
C LEU A 26 8.11 -3.36 7.00
N GLU A 27 6.97 -3.17 6.34
CA GLU A 27 6.84 -3.36 4.88
C GLU A 27 7.61 -2.31 4.06
N CYS A 28 8.03 -1.23 4.66
CA CYS A 28 9.02 -0.31 4.11
C CYS A 28 10.35 -0.99 3.75
N LEU A 29 10.67 -2.13 4.36
CA LEU A 29 11.86 -2.95 4.08
C LEU A 29 11.61 -4.07 3.06
N GLN A 30 10.41 -4.21 2.51
CA GLN A 30 10.12 -5.16 1.44
C GLN A 30 10.87 -4.76 0.15
N HIS A 31 11.00 -5.68 -0.81
CA HIS A 31 11.53 -5.35 -2.13
C HIS A 31 10.83 -4.11 -2.69
N THR A 32 11.57 -3.27 -3.40
CA THR A 32 11.10 -1.98 -3.94
C THR A 32 10.63 -0.95 -2.91
N GLY A 33 10.88 -1.18 -1.60
CA GLY A 33 10.57 -0.22 -0.54
C GLY A 33 9.09 -0.10 -0.18
N SER A 34 8.25 -1.08 -0.53
CA SER A 34 6.82 -1.09 -0.16
C SER A 34 6.22 -2.50 -0.21
N PHE A 35 5.04 -2.69 0.38
CA PHE A 35 4.29 -3.95 0.39
C PHE A 35 3.89 -4.48 -1.00
N LYS A 36 3.88 -3.63 -2.01
CA LYS A 36 3.34 -3.92 -3.36
C LYS A 36 3.90 -5.17 -4.03
N PRO A 37 5.17 -5.56 -3.87
CA PRO A 37 5.68 -6.82 -4.40
C PRO A 37 4.91 -8.06 -3.99
N ARG A 38 4.28 -8.10 -2.82
CA ARG A 38 3.48 -9.25 -2.36
C ARG A 38 2.37 -9.57 -3.37
N GLY A 39 1.57 -8.57 -3.74
CA GLY A 39 0.52 -8.72 -4.74
C GLY A 39 1.06 -8.89 -6.16
N ALA A 40 2.12 -8.18 -6.54
CA ALA A 40 2.69 -8.29 -7.87
C ALA A 40 3.24 -9.70 -8.14
N PHE A 41 4.03 -10.26 -7.23
CA PHE A 41 4.52 -11.64 -7.36
C PHE A 41 3.39 -12.65 -7.39
N ASN A 42 2.43 -12.54 -6.47
CA ASN A 42 1.32 -13.49 -6.42
C ASN A 42 0.49 -13.46 -7.71
N CYS A 43 0.20 -12.28 -8.23
CA CYS A 43 -0.55 -12.11 -9.47
C CYS A 43 0.21 -12.72 -10.67
N ILE A 44 1.50 -12.44 -10.82
CA ILE A 44 2.31 -12.97 -11.93
C ILE A 44 2.46 -14.50 -11.83
N LEU A 45 2.76 -15.02 -10.63
CA LEU A 45 2.90 -16.46 -10.40
C LEU A 45 1.60 -17.25 -10.61
N SER A 46 0.46 -16.60 -10.39
CA SER A 46 -0.88 -17.20 -10.57
C SER A 46 -1.47 -16.94 -11.97
N SER A 47 -0.68 -16.44 -12.90
CA SER A 47 -1.09 -16.11 -14.26
C SER A 47 -0.29 -16.91 -15.29
N THR A 48 -0.92 -17.23 -16.42
CA THR A 48 -0.19 -17.72 -17.60
C THR A 48 0.37 -16.53 -18.35
N ILE A 49 1.68 -16.32 -18.27
CA ILE A 49 2.36 -15.19 -18.91
C ILE A 49 2.97 -15.64 -20.23
N GLY A 50 2.52 -15.04 -21.34
CA GLY A 50 3.08 -15.25 -22.68
C GLY A 50 4.32 -14.37 -22.94
N GLU A 51 4.80 -14.38 -24.19
CA GLU A 51 5.98 -13.62 -24.62
C GLU A 51 5.83 -12.09 -24.48
N ALA A 52 4.59 -11.59 -24.55
CA ALA A 52 4.27 -10.18 -24.35
C ALA A 52 4.51 -9.72 -22.90
N GLY A 53 4.59 -10.65 -21.95
CA GLY A 53 4.88 -10.35 -20.56
C GLY A 53 3.71 -9.72 -19.81
N VAL A 54 4.00 -8.78 -18.93
CA VAL A 54 3.01 -8.09 -18.08
C VAL A 54 2.98 -6.59 -18.36
N ILE A 55 1.84 -5.97 -18.08
CA ILE A 55 1.64 -4.54 -18.31
C ILE A 55 0.96 -3.88 -17.11
N ALA A 56 1.36 -2.65 -16.79
CA ALA A 56 0.71 -1.88 -15.72
C ALA A 56 0.82 -0.37 -15.99
N ALA A 57 -0.10 0.40 -15.42
CA ALA A 57 -0.03 1.86 -15.42
C ALA A 57 0.27 2.34 -13.99
N SER A 58 1.51 2.77 -13.73
CA SER A 58 1.90 3.40 -12.44
C SER A 58 3.35 3.85 -12.46
N GLY A 59 3.60 5.12 -12.15
CA GLY A 59 4.95 5.62 -11.87
C GLY A 59 5.42 5.41 -10.41
N GLY A 60 4.53 4.95 -9.52
CA GLY A 60 4.79 4.79 -8.09
C GLY A 60 5.15 3.37 -7.66
N ASN A 61 4.74 3.02 -6.43
CA ASN A 61 5.06 1.75 -5.78
C ASN A 61 4.56 0.53 -6.55
N HIS A 62 3.41 0.64 -7.20
CA HIS A 62 2.85 -0.47 -7.98
C HIS A 62 3.68 -0.78 -9.22
N GLY A 63 3.99 0.23 -10.04
CA GLY A 63 4.81 0.04 -11.25
C GLY A 63 6.19 -0.52 -10.91
N ALA A 64 6.83 -0.02 -9.84
CA ALA A 64 8.11 -0.54 -9.37
C ALA A 64 8.02 -2.01 -8.94
N ALA A 65 6.94 -2.39 -8.26
CA ALA A 65 6.71 -3.77 -7.82
C ALA A 65 6.47 -4.73 -8.98
N VAL A 66 5.67 -4.31 -9.99
CA VAL A 66 5.42 -5.12 -11.19
C VAL A 66 6.69 -5.30 -12.00
N ALA A 67 7.44 -4.21 -12.27
CA ALA A 67 8.72 -4.26 -12.98
C ALA A 67 9.71 -5.21 -12.28
N TYR A 68 9.88 -5.07 -10.97
CA TYR A 68 10.78 -5.90 -10.18
C TYR A 68 10.35 -7.38 -10.19
N ALA A 69 9.07 -7.66 -9.96
CA ALA A 69 8.56 -9.02 -9.91
C ALA A 69 8.68 -9.71 -11.28
N ALA A 70 8.34 -9.02 -12.36
CA ALA A 70 8.51 -9.53 -13.72
C ALA A 70 9.99 -9.85 -14.03
N GLN A 71 10.90 -8.92 -13.72
CA GLN A 71 12.35 -9.13 -13.90
C GLN A 71 12.85 -10.38 -13.15
N LYS A 72 12.42 -10.54 -11.89
CA LYS A 72 12.83 -11.69 -11.06
C LYS A 72 12.26 -13.03 -11.53
N LEU A 73 11.14 -13.01 -12.23
CA LEU A 73 10.48 -14.19 -12.79
C LEU A 73 10.83 -14.43 -14.27
N GLY A 74 11.69 -13.60 -14.87
CA GLY A 74 12.13 -13.75 -16.26
C GLY A 74 11.10 -13.30 -17.30
N HIS A 75 10.14 -12.48 -16.90
CA HIS A 75 9.11 -11.93 -17.79
C HIS A 75 9.43 -10.49 -18.21
N ARG A 76 8.94 -10.09 -19.38
CA ARG A 76 8.93 -8.70 -19.82
C ARG A 76 7.90 -7.91 -19.01
N ALA A 77 8.20 -6.64 -18.75
CA ALA A 77 7.25 -5.68 -18.17
C ALA A 77 7.20 -4.41 -19.01
N GLU A 78 6.00 -3.95 -19.34
CA GLU A 78 5.76 -2.65 -19.94
C GLU A 78 4.97 -1.79 -18.94
N ILE A 79 5.54 -0.63 -18.55
CA ILE A 79 4.93 0.25 -17.55
C ILE A 79 4.58 1.59 -18.19
N PHE A 80 3.30 1.95 -18.11
CA PHE A 80 2.76 3.19 -18.63
C PHE A 80 2.73 4.27 -17.55
N VAL A 81 3.20 5.46 -17.89
CA VAL A 81 3.22 6.59 -16.96
C VAL A 81 2.85 7.89 -17.70
N PRO A 82 2.17 8.85 -17.04
CA PRO A 82 1.91 10.15 -17.64
C PRO A 82 3.19 11.00 -17.77
N VAL A 83 3.16 12.01 -18.64
CA VAL A 83 4.30 12.91 -18.90
C VAL A 83 4.76 13.68 -17.67
N ILE A 84 3.87 13.89 -16.69
CA ILE A 84 4.18 14.58 -15.43
C ILE A 84 4.99 13.71 -14.45
N THR A 85 5.22 12.42 -14.78
CA THR A 85 5.96 11.51 -13.90
C THR A 85 7.41 11.96 -13.74
N PRO A 86 7.89 12.18 -12.51
CA PRO A 86 9.26 12.60 -12.27
C PRO A 86 10.29 11.64 -12.84
N LYS A 87 11.40 12.19 -13.39
CA LYS A 87 12.46 11.42 -14.04
C LYS A 87 13.03 10.31 -13.14
N ASN A 88 13.23 10.58 -11.86
CA ASN A 88 13.75 9.58 -10.91
C ASN A 88 12.81 8.36 -10.75
N LYS A 89 11.50 8.54 -10.87
CA LYS A 89 10.53 7.43 -10.87
C LYS A 89 10.64 6.62 -12.17
N VAL A 90 10.74 7.29 -13.31
CA VAL A 90 10.94 6.63 -14.63
C VAL A 90 12.24 5.83 -14.63
N ASP A 91 13.36 6.43 -14.18
CA ASP A 91 14.66 5.77 -14.11
C ASP A 91 14.62 4.55 -13.19
N ARG A 92 13.90 4.62 -12.05
CA ARG A 92 13.70 3.47 -11.15
C ARG A 92 13.00 2.30 -11.86
N LEU A 93 11.95 2.56 -12.63
CA LEU A 93 11.24 1.52 -13.39
C LEU A 93 12.17 0.86 -14.42
N LYS A 94 12.96 1.67 -15.15
CA LYS A 94 13.98 1.18 -16.11
C LYS A 94 15.05 0.35 -15.43
N ASN A 95 15.50 0.74 -14.24
CA ASN A 95 16.49 -0.01 -13.45
C ASN A 95 15.97 -1.39 -13.01
N TYR A 96 14.64 -1.56 -12.90
CA TYR A 96 13.99 -2.86 -12.72
C TYR A 96 13.69 -3.58 -14.05
N GLY A 97 14.30 -3.14 -15.16
CA GLY A 97 14.21 -3.81 -16.46
C GLY A 97 12.89 -3.61 -17.22
N ALA A 98 12.03 -2.68 -16.79
CA ALA A 98 10.78 -2.42 -17.49
C ALA A 98 11.01 -1.54 -18.74
N ALA A 99 10.29 -1.84 -19.81
CA ALA A 99 10.02 -0.87 -20.87
C ALA A 99 9.05 0.17 -20.32
N VAL A 100 9.39 1.46 -20.42
CA VAL A 100 8.55 2.54 -19.88
C VAL A 100 8.00 3.37 -21.04
N THR A 101 6.68 3.37 -21.16
CA THR A 101 5.93 4.17 -22.12
C THR A 101 5.39 5.41 -21.42
N ILE A 102 5.85 6.59 -21.85
CA ILE A 102 5.42 7.88 -21.32
C ILE A 102 4.31 8.42 -22.23
N ILE A 103 3.07 8.50 -21.74
CA ILE A 103 1.92 8.87 -22.54
C ILE A 103 0.82 9.51 -21.70
N GLY A 104 0.17 10.53 -22.25
CA GLY A 104 -0.94 11.24 -21.62
C GLY A 104 -0.50 12.21 -20.52
N ASN A 105 -1.41 13.08 -20.12
CA ASN A 105 -1.18 14.10 -19.10
C ASN A 105 -1.67 13.67 -17.70
N SER A 106 -2.41 12.56 -17.64
CA SER A 106 -3.03 12.05 -16.42
C SER A 106 -2.81 10.54 -16.26
N TYR A 107 -2.98 10.06 -15.02
CA TYR A 107 -2.98 8.62 -14.74
C TYR A 107 -4.07 7.87 -15.55
N SER A 108 -5.25 8.46 -15.70
CA SER A 108 -6.36 7.84 -16.45
C SER A 108 -6.03 7.64 -17.91
N GLU A 109 -5.33 8.58 -18.55
CA GLU A 109 -4.89 8.45 -19.93
C GLU A 109 -3.81 7.36 -20.09
N ALA A 110 -2.82 7.35 -19.22
CA ALA A 110 -1.80 6.30 -19.20
C ALA A 110 -2.41 4.90 -18.95
N LEU A 111 -3.43 4.82 -18.08
CA LEU A 111 -4.16 3.58 -17.81
C LEU A 111 -4.96 3.13 -19.04
N ALA A 112 -5.65 4.04 -19.73
CA ALA A 112 -6.38 3.72 -20.95
C ALA A 112 -5.44 3.16 -22.03
N ALA A 113 -4.34 3.85 -22.29
CA ALA A 113 -3.32 3.40 -23.25
C ALA A 113 -2.71 2.04 -22.88
N SER A 114 -2.50 1.77 -21.59
CA SER A 114 -2.02 0.46 -21.15
C SER A 114 -3.03 -0.66 -21.40
N LYS A 115 -4.32 -0.39 -21.25
CA LYS A 115 -5.40 -1.35 -21.56
C LYS A 115 -5.49 -1.67 -23.05
N GLU A 116 -5.42 -0.65 -23.91
CA GLU A 116 -5.38 -0.83 -25.37
C GLU A 116 -4.17 -1.67 -25.77
N ARG A 117 -3.00 -1.34 -25.25
CA ARG A 117 -1.75 -2.09 -25.49
C ARG A 117 -1.83 -3.54 -25.01
N ALA A 118 -2.48 -3.81 -23.89
CA ALA A 118 -2.71 -5.16 -23.41
C ALA A 118 -3.56 -5.99 -24.40
N LEU A 119 -4.62 -5.39 -24.95
CA LEU A 119 -5.48 -6.04 -25.96
C LEU A 119 -4.71 -6.34 -27.26
N GLU A 120 -3.84 -5.42 -27.71
CA GLU A 120 -3.05 -5.59 -28.94
C GLU A 120 -2.00 -6.69 -28.80
N THR A 121 -1.35 -6.77 -27.66
CA THR A 121 -0.17 -7.62 -27.47
C THR A 121 -0.44 -8.95 -26.77
N GLY A 122 -1.56 -9.05 -26.04
CA GLY A 122 -1.83 -10.15 -25.15
C GLY A 122 -1.01 -10.08 -23.84
N ALA A 123 -0.37 -8.95 -23.52
CA ALA A 123 0.31 -8.76 -22.25
C ALA A 123 -0.69 -8.81 -21.10
N VAL A 124 -0.32 -9.48 -20.00
CA VAL A 124 -1.22 -9.65 -18.85
C VAL A 124 -1.25 -8.38 -18.00
N PRO A 125 -2.41 -7.71 -17.85
CA PRO A 125 -2.51 -6.53 -17.02
C PRO A 125 -2.44 -6.91 -15.54
N ILE A 126 -1.60 -6.18 -14.77
CA ILE A 126 -1.48 -6.34 -13.32
C ILE A 126 -2.13 -5.11 -12.67
N HIS A 127 -3.27 -5.32 -12.02
CA HIS A 127 -4.00 -4.23 -11.35
C HIS A 127 -3.34 -3.84 -10.02
N ALA A 128 -3.44 -2.56 -9.65
CA ALA A 128 -2.75 -2.04 -8.47
C ALA A 128 -3.33 -2.52 -7.12
N TYR A 129 -4.61 -2.92 -7.10
CA TYR A 129 -5.33 -3.31 -5.89
C TYR A 129 -6.60 -4.15 -6.13
N ASP A 130 -7.32 -3.98 -7.25
CA ASP A 130 -8.62 -4.61 -7.49
C ASP A 130 -8.47 -5.85 -8.39
N ASP A 131 -7.83 -6.86 -7.86
CA ASP A 131 -7.65 -8.20 -8.46
C ASP A 131 -7.52 -9.21 -7.32
N ALA A 132 -8.28 -10.30 -7.37
CA ALA A 132 -8.29 -11.31 -6.31
C ALA A 132 -6.89 -11.89 -6.02
N ARG A 133 -6.05 -12.06 -7.06
CA ARG A 133 -4.68 -12.52 -6.94
C ARG A 133 -3.78 -11.50 -6.22
N VAL A 134 -4.02 -10.21 -6.49
CA VAL A 134 -3.32 -9.12 -5.80
C VAL A 134 -3.75 -9.06 -4.34
N LEU A 135 -5.06 -9.13 -4.05
CA LEU A 135 -5.59 -9.17 -2.67
C LEU A 135 -5.01 -10.35 -1.89
N ALA A 136 -4.99 -11.56 -2.46
CA ALA A 136 -4.41 -12.74 -1.83
C ALA A 136 -2.91 -12.56 -1.54
N GLY A 137 -2.15 -11.97 -2.47
CA GLY A 137 -0.75 -11.63 -2.26
C GLY A 137 -0.55 -10.67 -1.09
N GLN A 138 -1.36 -9.62 -0.99
CA GLN A 138 -1.31 -8.66 0.12
C GLN A 138 -1.72 -9.30 1.45
N GLY A 139 -2.66 -10.26 1.43
CA GLY A 139 -3.08 -11.03 2.61
C GLY A 139 -1.96 -11.82 3.27
N THR A 140 -0.90 -12.18 2.52
CA THR A 140 0.29 -12.84 3.08
C THR A 140 1.00 -12.00 4.14
N LEU A 141 0.78 -10.67 4.16
CA LEU A 141 1.24 -9.79 5.25
C LEU A 141 0.54 -10.14 6.57
N GLY A 142 -0.77 -10.33 6.52
CA GLY A 142 -1.56 -10.71 7.70
C GLY A 142 -1.13 -12.06 8.25
N MET A 143 -0.97 -13.06 7.38
CA MET A 143 -0.46 -14.39 7.73
C MET A 143 0.92 -14.30 8.43
N GLU A 144 1.83 -13.56 7.85
CA GLU A 144 3.18 -13.39 8.38
C GLU A 144 3.20 -12.63 9.72
N LEU A 145 2.35 -11.61 9.86
CA LEU A 145 2.23 -10.83 11.10
C LEU A 145 1.63 -11.67 12.24
N GLU A 146 0.62 -12.51 11.95
CA GLU A 146 0.02 -13.42 12.92
C GLU A 146 1.04 -14.42 13.48
N GLU A 147 1.94 -14.95 12.62
CA GLU A 147 3.03 -15.81 13.07
C GLU A 147 4.06 -15.09 13.94
N GLN A 148 4.35 -13.82 13.64
CA GLN A 148 5.36 -13.02 14.31
C GLN A 148 4.87 -12.42 15.63
N VAL A 149 3.58 -12.12 15.73
CA VAL A 149 2.96 -11.51 16.92
C VAL A 149 1.71 -12.31 17.30
N ARG A 150 1.92 -13.30 18.17
CA ARG A 150 0.79 -14.09 18.68
C ARG A 150 -0.12 -13.24 19.58
N GLY A 151 -1.43 -13.43 19.47
CA GLY A 151 -2.41 -12.69 20.27
C GLY A 151 -2.46 -11.21 19.95
N LEU A 152 -2.36 -10.85 18.66
CA LEU A 152 -2.63 -9.51 18.17
C LEU A 152 -4.14 -9.22 18.32
N ASP A 153 -4.50 -8.07 18.89
CA ASP A 153 -5.89 -7.66 19.09
C ASP A 153 -6.40 -6.76 17.96
N SER A 154 -5.51 -5.93 17.42
CA SER A 154 -5.85 -4.99 16.33
C SER A 154 -4.69 -4.78 15.38
N VAL A 155 -4.99 -4.38 14.14
CA VAL A 155 -4.00 -3.96 13.15
C VAL A 155 -4.48 -2.71 12.39
N LEU A 156 -3.64 -1.67 12.36
CA LEU A 156 -3.87 -0.44 11.63
C LEU A 156 -3.17 -0.47 10.28
N ILE A 157 -3.91 -0.12 9.24
CA ILE A 157 -3.46 -0.22 7.85
C ILE A 157 -3.85 1.04 7.09
N ALA A 158 -2.88 1.68 6.46
CA ALA A 158 -3.13 2.80 5.56
C ALA A 158 -3.90 2.35 4.30
N VAL A 159 -4.91 3.13 3.91
CA VAL A 159 -5.81 2.79 2.81
C VAL A 159 -5.71 3.82 1.69
N GLY A 160 -5.48 3.31 0.46
CA GLY A 160 -5.74 3.99 -0.80
C GLY A 160 -6.85 3.25 -1.54
N GLY A 161 -6.54 2.50 -2.60
CA GLY A 161 -7.54 1.65 -3.29
C GLY A 161 -7.98 0.39 -2.55
N GLY A 162 -7.45 0.15 -1.34
CA GLY A 162 -7.92 -0.88 -0.42
C GLY A 162 -7.31 -2.27 -0.61
N GLY A 163 -6.40 -2.48 -1.58
CA GLY A 163 -5.84 -3.82 -1.83
C GLY A 163 -5.11 -4.44 -0.64
N LEU A 164 -4.37 -3.62 0.13
CA LEU A 164 -3.67 -4.10 1.32
C LEU A 164 -4.64 -4.47 2.44
N ILE A 165 -5.51 -3.53 2.81
CA ILE A 165 -6.46 -3.77 3.90
C ILE A 165 -7.45 -4.88 3.56
N GLY A 166 -7.91 -4.96 2.30
CA GLY A 166 -8.80 -6.04 1.84
C GLY A 166 -8.16 -7.41 1.96
N GLY A 167 -6.90 -7.56 1.54
CA GLY A 167 -6.16 -8.82 1.67
C GLY A 167 -5.93 -9.21 3.13
N VAL A 168 -5.52 -8.27 3.99
CA VAL A 168 -5.29 -8.51 5.42
C VAL A 168 -6.60 -8.79 6.15
N ALA A 169 -7.68 -8.07 5.83
CA ALA A 169 -9.00 -8.31 6.40
C ALA A 169 -9.56 -9.68 6.01
N ALA A 170 -9.36 -10.11 4.75
CA ALA A 170 -9.73 -11.45 4.33
C ALA A 170 -8.97 -12.55 5.08
N TRP A 171 -7.70 -12.32 5.43
CA TRP A 171 -6.91 -13.24 6.24
C TRP A 171 -7.41 -13.32 7.68
N TYR A 172 -7.53 -12.18 8.35
CA TYR A 172 -7.89 -12.16 9.77
C TYR A 172 -9.37 -12.43 10.04
N GLN A 173 -10.24 -11.98 9.13
CA GLN A 173 -11.69 -12.02 9.36
C GLN A 173 -12.02 -11.36 10.72
N ASP A 174 -12.73 -12.07 11.60
CA ASP A 174 -13.14 -11.55 12.93
C ASP A 174 -12.09 -11.84 14.04
N ARG A 175 -10.95 -12.49 13.72
CA ARG A 175 -9.94 -12.89 14.73
C ARG A 175 -9.11 -11.72 15.26
N VAL A 176 -8.93 -10.67 14.45
CA VAL A 176 -8.21 -9.45 14.77
C VAL A 176 -8.99 -8.27 14.23
N ARG A 177 -9.11 -7.21 15.00
CA ARG A 177 -9.76 -5.97 14.54
C ARG A 177 -8.89 -5.29 13.48
N VAL A 178 -9.36 -5.24 12.25
CA VAL A 178 -8.69 -4.55 11.14
C VAL A 178 -9.22 -3.14 11.02
N ILE A 179 -8.34 -2.15 11.13
CA ILE A 179 -8.66 -0.74 11.18
C ILE A 179 -8.00 -0.03 10.01
N GLY A 180 -8.81 0.60 9.16
CA GLY A 180 -8.33 1.47 8.09
C GLY A 180 -7.94 2.85 8.62
N VAL A 181 -6.85 3.41 8.09
CA VAL A 181 -6.46 4.79 8.34
C VAL A 181 -6.25 5.49 7.01
N GLU A 182 -6.91 6.62 6.81
CA GLU A 182 -6.87 7.39 5.58
C GLU A 182 -6.53 8.85 5.85
N PRO A 183 -5.89 9.55 4.90
CA PRO A 183 -5.79 10.99 4.96
C PRO A 183 -7.18 11.63 4.85
N GLU A 184 -7.43 12.71 5.61
CA GLU A 184 -8.67 13.50 5.49
C GLU A 184 -8.95 13.95 4.05
N GLN A 185 -7.89 14.21 3.29
CA GLN A 185 -7.97 14.64 1.89
C GLN A 185 -8.07 13.49 0.88
N ALA A 186 -8.09 12.22 1.34
CA ALA A 186 -8.30 11.04 0.48
C ALA A 186 -9.13 9.97 1.21
N PRO A 187 -10.36 10.27 1.70
CA PRO A 187 -11.15 9.42 2.59
C PRO A 187 -12.00 8.41 1.82
N THR A 188 -11.40 7.63 0.95
CA THR A 188 -12.09 6.82 -0.06
C THR A 188 -12.87 5.66 0.56
N LEU A 189 -12.24 4.87 1.45
CA LEU A 189 -12.90 3.79 2.16
C LEU A 189 -13.90 4.33 3.19
N HIS A 190 -13.52 5.37 3.93
CA HIS A 190 -14.37 6.01 4.92
C HIS A 190 -15.73 6.43 4.34
N LYS A 191 -15.69 7.17 3.22
CA LYS A 191 -16.91 7.61 2.52
C LYS A 191 -17.67 6.44 1.90
N SER A 192 -16.97 5.44 1.38
CA SER A 192 -17.61 4.25 0.81
C SER A 192 -18.34 3.42 1.87
N LEU A 193 -17.75 3.23 3.05
CA LEU A 193 -18.40 2.54 4.16
C LEU A 193 -19.63 3.31 4.65
N ALA A 194 -19.52 4.64 4.78
CA ALA A 194 -20.65 5.50 5.16
C ALA A 194 -21.80 5.46 4.14
N ALA A 195 -21.48 5.35 2.84
CA ALA A 195 -22.46 5.26 1.75
C ALA A 195 -23.03 3.84 1.55
N GLY A 196 -22.45 2.81 2.19
CA GLY A 196 -22.82 1.41 1.97
C GLY A 196 -22.44 0.85 0.60
N GLN A 197 -21.73 1.61 -0.22
CA GLN A 197 -21.25 1.24 -1.55
C GLN A 197 -19.96 1.98 -1.90
N ALA A 198 -19.16 1.41 -2.81
CA ALA A 198 -17.99 2.10 -3.31
C ALA A 198 -18.40 3.41 -4.01
N VAL A 199 -17.80 4.53 -3.63
CA VAL A 199 -18.07 5.86 -4.19
C VAL A 199 -16.77 6.51 -4.66
N ASP A 200 -16.88 7.41 -5.65
CA ASP A 200 -15.78 8.23 -6.10
C ASP A 200 -15.59 9.43 -5.16
N VAL A 201 -14.33 9.72 -4.84
CA VAL A 201 -13.96 10.88 -4.02
C VAL A 201 -12.87 11.69 -4.72
N GLU A 202 -12.82 12.98 -4.43
CA GLU A 202 -11.64 13.78 -4.74
C GLU A 202 -10.51 13.42 -3.79
N THR A 203 -9.29 13.40 -4.31
CA THR A 203 -8.11 13.01 -3.54
C THR A 203 -7.02 14.07 -3.65
N GLY A 204 -6.36 14.35 -2.55
CA GLY A 204 -5.31 15.34 -2.42
C GLY A 204 -4.40 15.07 -1.22
N GLY A 205 -3.71 16.10 -0.77
CA GLY A 205 -2.85 16.05 0.41
C GLY A 205 -1.50 15.39 0.21
N VAL A 206 -0.72 15.32 1.28
CA VAL A 206 0.68 14.87 1.25
C VAL A 206 0.84 13.41 0.89
N ALA A 207 -0.17 12.58 1.13
CA ALA A 207 -0.14 11.15 0.86
C ALA A 207 -0.79 10.74 -0.49
N ALA A 208 -1.26 11.71 -1.31
CA ALA A 208 -1.97 11.43 -2.56
C ALA A 208 -1.15 10.60 -3.56
N ASP A 209 0.18 10.71 -3.57
CA ASP A 209 1.06 9.93 -4.46
C ASP A 209 0.96 8.41 -4.24
N SER A 210 0.66 7.97 -3.02
CA SER A 210 0.56 6.54 -2.67
C SER A 210 -0.83 6.09 -2.22
N LEU A 211 -1.66 7.00 -1.68
CA LEU A 211 -3.01 6.71 -1.18
C LEU A 211 -4.13 7.42 -1.96
N GLY A 212 -3.82 8.13 -3.03
CA GLY A 212 -4.77 8.94 -3.80
C GLY A 212 -5.67 8.17 -4.78
N ALA A 213 -6.08 6.94 -4.46
CA ALA A 213 -7.08 6.24 -5.25
C ALA A 213 -8.45 6.90 -5.07
N ARG A 214 -9.08 7.33 -6.16
CA ARG A 214 -10.38 8.01 -6.13
C ARG A 214 -11.55 7.10 -5.76
N ARG A 215 -11.36 5.78 -5.88
CA ARG A 215 -12.38 4.76 -5.59
C ARG A 215 -11.70 3.53 -5.00
N VAL A 216 -12.31 2.91 -4.01
CA VAL A 216 -11.89 1.59 -3.52
C VAL A 216 -12.21 0.51 -4.54
N GLY A 217 -11.46 -0.59 -4.50
CA GLY A 217 -11.71 -1.73 -5.39
C GLY A 217 -13.07 -2.39 -5.14
N ASP A 218 -13.75 -2.80 -6.20
CA ASP A 218 -15.05 -3.45 -6.12
C ASP A 218 -14.96 -4.84 -5.46
N LEU A 219 -13.83 -5.55 -5.63
CA LEU A 219 -13.59 -6.85 -4.99
C LEU A 219 -13.28 -6.74 -3.49
N MET A 220 -12.55 -5.69 -3.09
CA MET A 220 -12.19 -5.52 -1.69
C MET A 220 -13.33 -4.91 -0.84
N PHE A 221 -14.23 -4.16 -1.45
CA PHE A 221 -15.25 -3.42 -0.69
C PHE A 221 -16.19 -4.34 0.12
N PRO A 222 -16.75 -5.44 -0.42
CA PRO A 222 -17.54 -6.39 0.38
C PRO A 222 -16.75 -7.03 1.53
N ILE A 223 -15.43 -7.24 1.33
CA ILE A 223 -14.53 -7.74 2.39
C ILE A 223 -14.39 -6.68 3.49
N ALA A 224 -14.20 -5.42 3.10
CA ALA A 224 -14.09 -4.31 4.03
C ALA A 224 -15.40 -4.09 4.82
N GLN A 225 -16.55 -4.12 4.15
CA GLN A 225 -17.85 -4.02 4.84
C GLN A 225 -18.04 -5.10 5.91
N LYS A 226 -17.50 -6.29 5.68
CA LYS A 226 -17.67 -7.42 6.58
C LYS A 226 -16.63 -7.45 7.70
N PHE A 227 -15.36 -7.12 7.41
CA PHE A 227 -14.24 -7.43 8.29
C PHE A 227 -13.39 -6.21 8.70
N VAL A 228 -13.61 -5.03 8.13
CA VAL A 228 -12.96 -3.81 8.59
C VAL A 228 -13.81 -3.19 9.68
N THR A 229 -13.26 -3.11 10.89
CA THR A 229 -14.00 -2.66 12.07
C THR A 229 -14.35 -1.17 12.00
N GLN A 230 -13.42 -0.36 11.48
CA GLN A 230 -13.60 1.09 11.32
C GLN A 230 -12.58 1.66 10.32
N SER A 231 -12.89 2.84 9.78
CA SER A 231 -11.95 3.68 9.01
C SER A 231 -11.79 5.01 9.72
N LEU A 232 -10.55 5.34 10.08
CA LEU A 232 -10.14 6.55 10.79
C LEU A 232 -9.53 7.55 9.81
N LEU A 233 -9.69 8.82 10.09
CA LEU A 233 -9.10 9.90 9.30
C LEU A 233 -7.99 10.60 10.09
N VAL A 234 -6.91 10.96 9.40
CA VAL A 234 -5.78 11.73 9.95
C VAL A 234 -5.45 12.90 9.04
N SER A 235 -5.02 14.01 9.62
CA SER A 235 -4.65 15.19 8.85
C SER A 235 -3.24 15.04 8.22
N ASP A 236 -2.93 15.90 7.26
CA ASP A 236 -1.60 15.96 6.65
C ASP A 236 -0.51 16.26 7.69
N GLU A 237 -0.79 17.14 8.66
CA GLU A 237 0.13 17.49 9.74
C GLU A 237 0.43 16.29 10.63
N GLN A 238 -0.57 15.47 10.96
CA GLN A 238 -0.41 14.25 11.75
C GLN A 238 0.44 13.21 11.01
N ILE A 239 0.28 13.11 9.68
CA ILE A 239 1.09 12.23 8.85
C ILE A 239 2.56 12.70 8.83
N ILE A 240 2.80 14.00 8.66
CA ILE A 240 4.14 14.59 8.67
C ILE A 240 4.79 14.39 10.04
N GLU A 241 4.05 14.57 11.12
CA GLU A 241 4.57 14.35 12.48
C GLU A 241 4.96 12.88 12.71
N ALA A 242 4.16 11.95 12.21
CA ALA A 242 4.51 10.52 12.26
C ALA A 242 5.79 10.20 11.45
N GLN A 243 6.01 10.84 10.30
CA GLN A 243 7.27 10.71 9.56
C GLN A 243 8.46 11.23 10.35
N ARG A 244 8.32 12.41 11.01
CA ARG A 244 9.36 12.98 11.88
C ARG A 244 9.68 12.06 13.05
N ALA A 245 8.67 11.57 13.75
CA ALA A 245 8.83 10.69 14.90
C ALA A 245 9.56 9.38 14.50
N LEU A 246 9.18 8.77 13.37
CA LEU A 246 9.88 7.60 12.83
C LEU A 246 11.36 7.87 12.57
N TRP A 247 11.69 9.01 11.97
CA TRP A 247 13.07 9.37 11.68
C TRP A 247 13.85 9.73 12.94
N GLN A 248 13.31 10.60 13.78
CA GLN A 248 14.04 11.12 14.94
C GLN A 248 14.30 10.05 16.00
N GLN A 249 13.33 9.16 16.23
CA GLN A 249 13.44 8.18 17.31
C GLN A 249 13.90 6.79 16.85
N LEU A 250 13.49 6.37 15.63
CA LEU A 250 13.78 5.02 15.14
C LEU A 250 14.72 4.98 13.93
N ARG A 251 15.08 6.12 13.36
CA ARG A 251 15.88 6.21 12.13
C ARG A 251 15.24 5.47 10.94
N LEU A 252 13.92 5.38 10.93
CA LEU A 252 13.15 4.80 9.84
C LEU A 252 12.59 5.88 8.94
N VAL A 253 12.78 5.72 7.62
CA VAL A 253 12.17 6.56 6.60
C VAL A 253 10.88 5.90 6.16
N ALA A 254 9.76 6.63 6.22
CA ALA A 254 8.49 6.25 5.63
C ALA A 254 8.01 7.34 4.66
N GLU A 255 7.44 6.97 3.54
CA GLU A 255 6.69 7.90 2.72
C GLU A 255 5.39 8.32 3.44
N PRO A 256 4.73 9.44 3.07
CA PRO A 256 3.52 9.87 3.78
C PRO A 256 2.48 8.77 3.92
N GLY A 257 2.15 8.03 2.84
CA GLY A 257 1.24 6.89 2.92
C GLY A 257 1.76 5.75 3.80
N GLY A 258 3.08 5.58 3.89
CA GLY A 258 3.70 4.59 4.78
C GLY A 258 3.58 4.93 6.27
N ALA A 259 3.52 6.22 6.61
CA ALA A 259 3.39 6.73 7.98
C ALA A 259 1.93 6.90 8.44
N THR A 260 0.96 6.92 7.51
CA THR A 260 -0.45 7.25 7.78
C THR A 260 -1.07 6.37 8.87
N ALA A 261 -0.81 5.06 8.88
CA ALA A 261 -1.34 4.18 9.91
C ALA A 261 -0.81 4.51 11.31
N LEU A 262 0.48 4.85 11.41
CA LEU A 262 1.12 5.25 12.68
C LEU A 262 0.62 6.62 13.16
N ALA A 263 0.32 7.52 12.23
CA ALA A 263 -0.22 8.86 12.55
C ALA A 263 -1.47 8.77 13.43
N ALA A 264 -2.36 7.81 13.19
CA ALA A 264 -3.56 7.64 14.00
C ALA A 264 -3.25 7.30 15.47
N VAL A 265 -2.17 6.57 15.72
CA VAL A 265 -1.77 6.20 17.09
C VAL A 265 -1.06 7.36 17.80
N ILE A 266 -0.08 7.98 17.12
CA ILE A 266 0.68 9.11 17.69
C ILE A 266 -0.24 10.29 18.01
N SER A 267 -1.18 10.60 17.12
CA SER A 267 -2.12 11.72 17.32
C SER A 267 -3.24 11.43 18.31
N GLY A 268 -3.41 10.16 18.74
CA GLY A 268 -4.49 9.75 19.62
C GLY A 268 -5.86 9.63 18.96
N VAL A 269 -5.93 9.70 17.62
CA VAL A 269 -7.14 9.36 16.83
C VAL A 269 -7.52 7.90 17.06
N TYR A 270 -6.53 7.01 17.13
CA TYR A 270 -6.69 5.67 17.65
C TYR A 270 -6.03 5.55 19.02
N LYS A 271 -6.81 5.12 20.01
CA LYS A 271 -6.33 4.87 21.37
C LYS A 271 -6.47 3.39 21.67
N PRO A 272 -5.36 2.62 21.70
CA PRO A 272 -5.39 1.23 22.13
C PRO A 272 -5.94 1.11 23.56
N HIS A 273 -6.70 0.04 23.82
CA HIS A 273 -7.16 -0.26 25.18
C HIS A 273 -5.97 -0.70 26.06
N PRO A 274 -6.09 -0.57 27.40
CA PRO A 274 -5.05 -1.07 28.31
C PRO A 274 -4.75 -2.54 28.05
N GLY A 275 -3.47 -2.85 27.79
CA GLY A 275 -3.00 -4.20 27.47
C GLY A 275 -3.19 -4.67 26.03
N GLU A 276 -3.87 -3.91 25.21
CA GLU A 276 -4.08 -4.22 23.78
C GLU A 276 -2.74 -4.36 23.03
N ARG A 277 -2.63 -5.41 22.22
CA ARG A 277 -1.51 -5.68 21.31
C ARG A 277 -1.88 -5.16 19.92
N THR A 278 -1.35 -4.01 19.56
CA THR A 278 -1.71 -3.30 18.33
C THR A 278 -0.60 -3.40 17.29
N GLY A 279 -0.91 -3.98 16.14
CA GLY A 279 -0.05 -3.96 14.96
C GLY A 279 -0.24 -2.65 14.18
N VAL A 280 0.84 -2.09 13.67
CA VAL A 280 0.81 -0.94 12.76
C VAL A 280 1.68 -1.23 11.55
N VAL A 281 1.11 -1.14 10.36
CA VAL A 281 1.84 -1.45 9.12
C VAL A 281 2.50 -0.20 8.55
N LEU A 282 3.84 -0.16 8.56
CA LEU A 282 4.61 0.84 7.81
C LEU A 282 4.75 0.37 6.36
N CYS A 283 3.80 0.73 5.52
CA CYS A 283 3.56 0.07 4.25
C CYS A 283 4.48 0.51 3.09
N GLY A 284 5.27 1.60 3.24
CA GLY A 284 6.19 2.08 2.21
C GLY A 284 7.18 3.13 2.69
N SER A 285 8.35 3.21 2.00
CA SER A 285 9.45 4.12 2.31
C SER A 285 9.94 4.94 1.11
N ASN A 286 9.23 4.94 -0.01
CA ASN A 286 9.66 5.60 -1.25
C ASN A 286 9.44 7.12 -1.20
N ALA A 287 9.88 7.76 -0.12
CA ALA A 287 9.83 9.20 0.07
C ALA A 287 10.86 9.94 -0.81
N ASP A 288 10.52 11.16 -1.18
CA ASP A 288 11.50 12.12 -1.71
C ASP A 288 12.30 12.71 -0.55
N LEU A 289 13.54 12.26 -0.39
CA LEU A 289 14.38 12.68 0.73
C LEU A 289 14.72 14.17 0.71
N SER A 290 14.63 14.84 -0.45
CA SER A 290 14.83 16.28 -0.55
C SER A 290 13.68 17.09 0.10
N LYS A 291 12.54 16.46 0.29
CA LYS A 291 11.33 17.01 0.91
C LYS A 291 10.96 16.31 2.22
N PHE A 292 11.86 15.43 2.70
CA PHE A 292 11.58 14.68 3.92
C PHE A 292 11.58 15.58 5.13
N PRO A 293 10.55 15.52 5.99
CA PRO A 293 10.46 16.36 7.18
C PRO A 293 11.42 15.83 8.25
N ALA A 294 12.65 16.35 8.29
CA ALA A 294 13.68 15.97 9.26
C ALA A 294 13.44 16.60 10.64
#